data_515979fe3aa569502b7d8b0510c9b81e
#
_entry.id   515979fe3aa569502b7d8b0510c9b81e
#
_cell.length_a   1.000
_cell.length_b   1.000
_cell.length_c   1.000
_cell.angle_alpha   90.00
_cell.angle_beta   90.00
_cell.angle_gamma   90.00
#
_symmetry.space_group_name_H-M   'P 1'
#
loop_
_entity.id
_entity.type
_entity.pdbx_description
1 polymer ?
#
loop_
_entity_poly.entity_id
_entity_poly.type
_entity_poly.pdbx_seq_one_letter_code
_entity_poly.pdbx_strand_id
1 'polypeptide(L)'
;MIKSFGKFGKGQHYDGIDIMFGKNKPIYSAYDGEVAFVGSQIKKFGNLIIVKHNNSWITAYSNLGKYNVKVGDTIKKQQIIAYTPNDQNYFHFQLRHNRNPVNPIYYLN
;
A
#
# COMPACT_ATOMS: atom_id res chain seq x y z
N MET A 1 4.84 13.58 5.77
CA MET A 1 4.86 12.97 7.10
C MET A 1 4.46 11.51 7.00
N ILE A 2 5.06 10.64 7.82
CA ILE A 2 4.82 9.21 7.79
C ILE A 2 4.47 8.75 9.19
N LYS A 3 3.41 7.93 9.28
CA LYS A 3 3.05 7.29 10.54
C LYS A 3 3.85 6.01 10.70
N SER A 4 4.50 5.85 11.84
CA SER A 4 5.48 4.79 12.05
C SER A 4 4.88 3.40 12.00
N PHE A 5 5.70 2.45 11.61
CA PHE A 5 5.40 1.02 11.64
C PHE A 5 5.62 0.49 13.06
N GLY A 6 4.89 -0.57 13.38
CA GLY A 6 5.11 -1.32 14.59
C GLY A 6 4.11 -0.98 15.69
N LYS A 7 4.53 -1.17 16.92
CA LYS A 7 3.65 -0.96 18.06
C LYS A 7 3.33 0.52 18.21
N PHE A 8 2.05 0.84 18.34
CA PHE A 8 1.59 2.20 18.42
C PHE A 8 0.53 2.30 19.52
N GLY A 9 0.79 3.12 20.53
CA GLY A 9 -0.13 3.28 21.65
C GLY A 9 -0.23 2.03 22.50
N LYS A 10 -1.34 1.89 23.21
CA LYS A 10 -1.53 0.81 24.19
C LYS A 10 -1.80 -0.52 23.49
N GLY A 11 -0.76 -1.31 23.27
CA GLY A 11 -0.89 -2.64 22.70
C GLY A 11 -1.30 -2.70 21.24
N GLN A 12 -1.42 -1.56 20.59
CA GLN A 12 -1.77 -1.52 19.18
C GLN A 12 -0.55 -1.71 18.30
N HIS A 13 -0.77 -2.41 17.19
CA HIS A 13 0.26 -2.62 16.18
C HIS A 13 -0.13 -1.94 14.89
N TYR A 14 0.85 -1.33 14.26
CA TYR A 14 0.67 -0.71 12.96
C TYR A 14 1.50 -1.49 11.96
N ASP A 15 0.84 -2.30 11.12
CA ASP A 15 1.51 -3.25 10.22
C ASP A 15 2.14 -2.59 9.01
N GLY A 16 2.01 -1.29 8.88
CA GLY A 16 2.58 -0.55 7.77
C GLY A 16 2.82 0.89 8.16
N ILE A 17 2.79 1.78 7.19
CA ILE A 17 2.95 3.21 7.41
C ILE A 17 1.85 3.97 6.67
N ASP A 18 1.48 5.12 7.21
CA ASP A 18 0.64 6.07 6.48
C ASP A 18 1.55 7.08 5.80
N ILE A 19 1.40 7.21 4.51
CA ILE A 19 2.18 8.15 3.72
C ILE A 19 1.31 9.34 3.39
N MET A 20 1.67 10.50 3.93
CA MET A 20 0.95 11.73 3.66
C MET A 20 1.43 12.33 2.36
N PHE A 21 0.55 12.37 1.38
CA PHE A 21 0.92 12.63 0.01
C PHE A 21 0.08 13.70 -0.66
N GLY A 22 -0.97 14.18 0.02
CA GLY A 22 -1.91 15.12 -0.54
C GLY A 22 -3.17 14.41 -1.03
N LYS A 23 -4.23 15.19 -1.25
CA LYS A 23 -5.51 14.66 -1.71
C LYS A 23 -5.49 14.48 -3.22
N ASN A 24 -6.11 13.41 -3.69
CA ASN A 24 -6.27 13.13 -5.13
C ASN A 24 -4.94 13.15 -5.89
N LYS A 25 -3.89 12.60 -5.27
CA LYS A 25 -2.55 12.54 -5.86
C LYS A 25 -2.24 11.13 -6.33
N PRO A 26 -1.43 10.98 -7.40
CA PRO A 26 -1.11 9.65 -7.91
C PRO A 26 -0.25 8.86 -6.93
N ILE A 27 -0.52 7.56 -6.86
CA ILE A 27 0.24 6.60 -6.06
C ILE A 27 0.99 5.70 -7.03
N TYR A 28 2.29 5.56 -6.81
CA TYR A 28 3.19 4.80 -7.68
C TYR A 28 3.52 3.47 -7.04
N SER A 29 3.64 2.43 -7.86
CA SER A 29 4.07 1.13 -7.36
C SER A 29 5.51 1.21 -6.87
N ALA A 30 5.76 0.57 -5.73
CA ALA A 30 7.10 0.58 -5.14
C ALA A 30 8.08 -0.30 -5.93
N TYR A 31 7.60 -1.39 -6.53
CA TYR A 31 8.43 -2.39 -7.21
C TYR A 31 7.68 -2.99 -8.37
N ASP A 32 8.42 -3.64 -9.28
CA ASP A 32 7.82 -4.48 -10.32
C ASP A 32 7.05 -5.64 -9.69
N GLY A 33 5.93 -6.01 -10.27
CA GLY A 33 5.15 -7.12 -9.75
C GLY A 33 3.90 -7.39 -10.55
N GLU A 34 3.00 -8.13 -9.93
CA GLU A 34 1.71 -8.50 -10.50
C GLU A 34 0.60 -8.24 -9.50
N VAL A 35 -0.48 -7.63 -9.95
CA VAL A 35 -1.62 -7.34 -9.07
C VAL A 35 -2.29 -8.63 -8.66
N ALA A 36 -2.33 -8.90 -7.35
CA ALA A 36 -2.92 -10.11 -6.78
C ALA A 36 -4.33 -9.88 -6.27
N PHE A 37 -4.68 -8.68 -5.87
CA PHE A 37 -5.99 -8.35 -5.33
C PHE A 37 -6.28 -6.88 -5.57
N VAL A 38 -7.54 -6.60 -5.91
CA VAL A 38 -8.06 -5.24 -5.99
C VAL A 38 -9.50 -5.28 -5.49
N GLY A 39 -9.87 -4.36 -4.61
CA GLY A 39 -11.25 -4.28 -4.19
C GLY A 39 -11.45 -3.47 -2.93
N SER A 40 -12.70 -3.43 -2.48
CA SER A 40 -13.11 -2.69 -1.29
C SER A 40 -13.91 -3.57 -0.34
N GLN A 41 -13.80 -4.90 -0.46
CA GLN A 41 -14.57 -5.83 0.33
C GLN A 41 -14.15 -5.86 1.81
N ILE A 42 -12.92 -5.45 2.09
CA ILE A 42 -12.40 -5.43 3.45
C ILE A 42 -12.59 -4.02 3.99
N LYS A 43 -13.64 -3.82 4.77
CA LYS A 43 -14.03 -2.48 5.24
C LYS A 43 -12.91 -1.74 5.94
N LYS A 44 -12.11 -2.47 6.70
CA LYS A 44 -11.02 -1.91 7.47
C LYS A 44 -10.00 -1.16 6.60
N PHE A 45 -9.84 -1.59 5.35
CA PHE A 45 -8.81 -1.04 4.47
C PHE A 45 -9.35 -0.10 3.39
N GLY A 46 -10.66 -0.02 3.23
CA GLY A 46 -11.24 0.74 2.13
C GLY A 46 -10.82 0.12 0.79
N ASN A 47 -10.52 0.96 -0.19
CA ASN A 47 -10.00 0.47 -1.46
C ASN A 47 -8.56 -0.03 -1.27
N LEU A 48 -8.32 -1.25 -1.71
CA LEU A 48 -7.08 -1.98 -1.43
C LEU A 48 -6.52 -2.59 -2.71
N ILE A 49 -5.21 -2.45 -2.89
CA ILE A 49 -4.47 -3.14 -3.96
C ILE A 49 -3.34 -3.93 -3.31
N ILE A 50 -3.23 -5.20 -3.68
CA ILE A 50 -2.12 -6.05 -3.25
C ILE A 50 -1.31 -6.46 -4.48
N VAL A 51 -0.01 -6.24 -4.43
CA VAL A 51 0.91 -6.55 -5.52
C VAL A 51 1.91 -7.59 -5.02
N LYS A 52 2.06 -8.67 -5.80
CA LYS A 52 3.06 -9.71 -5.53
C LYS A 52 4.33 -9.40 -6.29
N HIS A 53 5.45 -9.57 -5.61
CA HIS A 53 6.79 -9.41 -6.17
C HIS A 53 7.55 -10.71 -6.06
N ASN A 54 8.80 -10.73 -6.51
CA ASN A 54 9.63 -11.93 -6.43
C ASN A 54 10.01 -12.25 -4.98
N ASN A 55 10.31 -13.52 -4.72
CA ASN A 55 10.88 -13.99 -3.44
C ASN A 55 9.97 -13.72 -2.25
N SER A 56 8.66 -13.90 -2.44
CA SER A 56 7.66 -13.80 -1.37
C SER A 56 7.52 -12.38 -0.80
N TRP A 57 7.90 -11.38 -1.55
CA TRP A 57 7.63 -9.99 -1.19
C TRP A 57 6.25 -9.57 -1.69
N ILE A 58 5.54 -8.83 -0.87
CA ILE A 58 4.20 -8.31 -1.18
C ILE A 58 4.12 -6.87 -0.73
N THR A 59 3.55 -6.00 -1.55
CA THR A 59 3.16 -4.66 -1.12
C THR A 59 1.65 -4.53 -1.13
N ALA A 60 1.11 -3.79 -0.17
CA ALA A 60 -0.32 -3.53 -0.07
C ALA A 60 -0.54 -2.04 0.09
N TYR A 61 -1.48 -1.54 -0.68
CA TYR A 61 -1.83 -0.12 -0.71
C TYR A 61 -3.30 -0.01 -0.34
N SER A 62 -3.62 0.70 0.71
CA SER A 62 -4.99 0.80 1.19
C SER A 62 -5.37 2.24 1.52
N ASN A 63 -6.64 2.44 1.84
CA ASN A 63 -7.21 3.78 2.00
C ASN A 63 -7.06 4.59 0.71
N LEU A 64 -7.31 3.94 -0.42
CA LEU A 64 -7.16 4.56 -1.73
C LEU A 64 -8.44 5.27 -2.15
N GLY A 65 -8.29 6.28 -2.98
CA GLY A 65 -9.41 6.86 -3.68
C GLY A 65 -9.82 5.95 -4.82
N LYS A 66 -9.49 6.31 -6.04
CA LYS A 66 -9.75 5.44 -7.18
C LYS A 66 -8.47 4.72 -7.58
N TYR A 67 -8.64 3.61 -8.29
CA TYR A 67 -7.52 2.83 -8.81
C TYR A 67 -7.77 2.51 -10.27
N ASN A 68 -6.68 2.22 -10.99
CA ASN A 68 -6.74 2.00 -12.44
C ASN A 68 -6.09 0.69 -12.87
N VAL A 69 -6.02 -0.28 -11.97
CA VAL A 69 -5.45 -1.60 -12.24
C VAL A 69 -6.46 -2.68 -11.88
N LYS A 70 -6.22 -3.89 -12.37
CA LYS A 70 -7.07 -5.05 -12.08
C LYS A 70 -6.20 -6.26 -11.80
N VAL A 71 -6.79 -7.28 -11.19
CA VAL A 71 -6.10 -8.53 -10.87
C VAL A 71 -5.47 -9.11 -12.13
N GLY A 72 -4.20 -9.50 -12.02
CA GLY A 72 -3.45 -10.08 -13.12
C GLY A 72 -2.61 -9.08 -13.89
N ASP A 73 -2.82 -7.77 -13.68
CA ASP A 73 -2.01 -6.77 -14.38
C ASP A 73 -0.55 -6.86 -13.96
N THR A 74 0.33 -6.74 -14.94
CA THR A 74 1.77 -6.61 -14.69
C THR A 74 2.05 -5.14 -14.38
N ILE A 75 2.75 -4.91 -13.28
CA ILE A 75 3.04 -3.57 -12.77
C ILE A 75 4.54 -3.34 -12.81
N LYS A 76 4.94 -2.17 -13.27
CA LYS A 76 6.34 -1.73 -13.24
C LYS A 76 6.55 -0.76 -12.09
N LYS A 77 7.76 -0.77 -11.55
CA LYS A 77 8.15 0.20 -10.52
C LYS A 77 7.87 1.61 -11.03
N GLN A 78 7.27 2.43 -10.16
CA GLN A 78 6.90 3.82 -10.45
C GLN A 78 5.71 3.98 -11.40
N GLN A 79 5.05 2.90 -11.76
CA GLN A 79 3.80 3.00 -12.50
C GLN A 79 2.69 3.50 -11.59
N ILE A 80 1.84 4.38 -12.09
CA ILE A 80 0.69 4.87 -11.33
C ILE A 80 -0.33 3.74 -11.24
N ILE A 81 -0.74 3.40 -10.02
CA ILE A 81 -1.70 2.31 -9.78
C ILE A 81 -3.00 2.82 -9.16
N ALA A 82 -2.97 3.97 -8.51
CA ALA A 82 -4.15 4.52 -7.83
C ALA A 82 -3.92 5.98 -7.51
N TYR A 83 -4.88 6.56 -6.80
CA TYR A 83 -4.82 7.94 -6.35
C TYR A 83 -5.25 8.00 -4.89
N THR A 84 -4.71 8.94 -4.14
CA THR A 84 -5.19 9.19 -2.78
C THR A 84 -6.65 9.65 -2.84
N PRO A 85 -7.41 9.47 -1.74
CA PRO A 85 -8.79 9.95 -1.70
C PRO A 85 -8.87 11.46 -1.90
N ASN A 86 -10.03 11.92 -2.35
CA ASN A 86 -10.23 13.37 -2.50
C ASN A 86 -10.59 14.06 -1.18
N ASP A 87 -10.83 13.29 -0.12
CA ASP A 87 -11.18 13.81 1.20
C ASP A 87 -10.15 13.48 2.28
N GLN A 88 -9.06 12.80 1.91
CA GLN A 88 -7.97 12.47 2.83
C GLN A 88 -6.65 12.64 2.09
N ASN A 89 -5.62 13.04 2.82
CA ASN A 89 -4.33 13.38 2.22
C ASN A 89 -3.29 12.29 2.37
N TYR A 90 -3.70 11.05 2.64
CA TYR A 90 -2.76 9.96 2.87
C TYR A 90 -3.29 8.64 2.32
N PHE A 91 -2.38 7.70 2.16
CA PHE A 91 -2.73 6.30 1.94
C PHE A 91 -1.88 5.44 2.87
N HIS A 92 -2.34 4.20 3.10
CA HIS A 92 -1.64 3.27 3.97
C HIS A 92 -0.84 2.30 3.11
N PHE A 93 0.40 2.06 3.49
CA PHE A 93 1.31 1.18 2.76
C PHE A 93 1.85 0.11 3.69
N GLN A 94 1.80 -1.15 3.23
CA GLN A 94 2.38 -2.28 3.94
C GLN A 94 3.37 -2.98 3.03
N LEU A 95 4.47 -3.44 3.63
CA LEU A 95 5.45 -4.30 2.98
C LEU A 95 5.53 -5.59 3.77
N ARG A 96 5.41 -6.73 3.08
CA ARG A 96 5.45 -8.04 3.72
C ARG A 96 6.47 -8.92 3.03
N HIS A 97 7.16 -9.72 3.83
CA HIS A 97 8.10 -10.71 3.33
C HIS A 97 7.83 -12.02 4.06
N ASN A 98 7.62 -13.10 3.31
CA ASN A 98 7.27 -14.42 3.86
C ASN A 98 6.06 -14.30 4.79
N ARG A 99 5.04 -13.53 4.39
CA ARG A 99 3.78 -13.32 5.12
C ARG A 99 3.90 -12.47 6.38
N ASN A 100 5.09 -12.01 6.71
CA ASN A 100 5.29 -11.17 7.89
C ASN A 100 5.41 -9.71 7.50
N PRO A 101 4.72 -8.80 8.19
CA PRO A 101 4.92 -7.38 7.92
C PRO A 101 6.33 -6.97 8.33
N VAL A 102 6.94 -6.11 7.52
CA VAL A 102 8.26 -5.57 7.81
C VAL A 102 8.18 -4.05 7.75
N ASN A 103 9.12 -3.38 8.40
CA ASN A 103 9.15 -1.93 8.42
C ASN A 103 9.57 -1.40 7.04
N PRO A 104 8.66 -0.75 6.30
CA PRO A 104 8.97 -0.31 4.94
C PRO A 104 10.10 0.70 4.87
N ILE A 105 10.32 1.46 5.94
CA ILE A 105 11.32 2.52 5.95
C ILE A 105 12.72 1.99 5.65
N TYR A 106 12.99 0.74 6.05
CA TYR A 106 14.30 0.13 5.78
C TYR A 106 14.49 -0.32 4.34
N TYR A 107 13.43 -0.35 3.53
CA TYR A 107 13.45 -0.92 2.18
C TYR A 107 13.07 0.08 1.09
N LEU A 108 12.45 1.19 1.44
CA LEU A 108 12.08 2.21 0.48
C LEU A 108 13.18 3.26 0.37
N ASN A 109 13.47 3.67 -0.83
CA ASN A 109 14.47 4.71 -1.09
C ASN A 109 13.79 6.04 -1.42
#